data_8ba9791405edf6d48285bc573bdb5faf
#
_entry.id   8ba9791405edf6d48285bc573bdb5faf
#
_cell.length_a   1.000
_cell.length_b   1.000
_cell.length_c   1.000
_cell.angle_alpha   90.00
_cell.angle_beta   90.00
_cell.angle_gamma   90.00
#
_symmetry.space_group_name_H-M   'P 1'
#
loop_
_entity.id
_entity.type
_entity.pdbx_description
1 polymer ?
#
loop_
_entity_poly.entity_id
_entity_poly.type
_entity_poly.pdbx_seq_one_letter_code
_entity_poly.pdbx_strand_id
1 'polypeptide(L)'
;RPDIHGGEVCAAFVSAQVAPQSPDEYRWETLWHYMQGGPGVFKGDLYFYWHDGDFDDRSPKIDTKQCPVYLLSGEYDSSCTPERTMETAGRISGAKATIMSGMGHFPMSENPELFKSYIYPVLEEILDM
;
A
#
# COMPACT_ATOMS: atom_id res chain seq x y z
N ARG A 1 -8.43 21.84 15.79
CA ARG A 1 -9.74 21.17 15.64
C ARG A 1 -9.61 20.18 14.51
N PRO A 2 -9.46 18.90 14.81
CA PRO A 2 -9.34 17.85 13.80
C PRO A 2 -10.60 17.66 12.93
N ASP A 3 -11.70 18.23 13.38
CA ASP A 3 -12.99 18.25 12.71
C ASP A 3 -13.11 19.30 11.58
N ILE A 4 -12.20 20.28 11.53
CA ILE A 4 -12.25 21.37 10.55
C ILE A 4 -11.17 21.23 9.46
N HIS A 5 -10.01 20.67 9.77
CA HIS A 5 -8.85 20.60 8.90
C HIS A 5 -8.39 19.15 8.63
N GLY A 6 -9.30 18.19 8.69
CA GLY A 6 -8.97 16.78 8.50
C GLY A 6 -8.32 16.47 7.15
N GLY A 7 -8.81 17.10 6.08
CA GLY A 7 -8.26 16.91 4.73
C GLY A 7 -6.84 17.41 4.57
N GLU A 8 -6.50 18.57 5.16
CA GLU A 8 -5.16 19.15 5.09
C GLU A 8 -4.14 18.30 5.84
N VAL A 9 -4.51 17.80 7.02
CA VAL A 9 -3.65 16.90 7.80
C VAL A 9 -3.43 15.59 7.06
N CYS A 10 -4.49 15.00 6.49
CA CYS A 10 -4.39 13.80 5.67
C CYS A 10 -3.49 14.03 4.45
N ALA A 11 -3.64 15.14 3.74
CA ALA A 11 -2.81 15.48 2.59
C ALA A 11 -1.33 15.64 2.97
N ALA A 12 -1.03 16.29 4.10
CA ALA A 12 0.33 16.42 4.59
C ALA A 12 0.96 15.06 4.91
N PHE A 13 0.19 14.17 5.55
CA PHE A 13 0.63 12.81 5.86
C PHE A 13 0.87 11.98 4.58
N VAL A 14 -0.07 12.03 3.66
CA VAL A 14 -0.01 11.32 2.36
C VAL A 14 1.16 11.82 1.51
N SER A 15 1.45 13.14 1.52
CA SER A 15 2.56 13.70 0.77
C SER A 15 3.93 13.14 1.19
N ALA A 16 4.06 12.73 2.44
CA ALA A 16 5.27 12.10 2.97
C ALA A 16 5.40 10.60 2.60
N GLN A 17 4.33 10.01 2.07
CA GLN A 17 4.28 8.59 1.70
C GLN A 17 4.40 8.35 0.19
N VAL A 18 4.28 9.39 -0.62
CA VAL A 18 4.49 9.34 -2.07
C VAL A 18 5.98 9.36 -2.37
N ALA A 19 6.45 8.54 -3.30
CA ALA A 19 7.85 8.51 -3.71
C ALA A 19 8.29 9.89 -4.26
N PRO A 20 9.50 10.38 -3.89
CA PRO A 20 9.93 11.72 -4.30
C PRO A 20 10.07 11.89 -5.80
N GLN A 21 10.31 10.81 -6.54
CA GLN A 21 10.47 10.77 -8.00
C GLN A 21 9.16 10.54 -8.76
N SER A 22 8.04 10.36 -8.08
CA SER A 22 6.74 10.23 -8.74
C SER A 22 6.41 11.52 -9.51
N PRO A 23 5.84 11.43 -10.73
CA PRO A 23 5.46 12.61 -11.51
C PRO A 23 4.53 13.54 -10.73
N ASP A 24 4.78 14.85 -10.81
CA ASP A 24 4.06 15.86 -10.02
C ASP A 24 2.54 15.80 -10.23
N GLU A 25 2.09 15.59 -11.48
CA GLU A 25 0.66 15.50 -11.79
C GLU A 25 -0.03 14.38 -11.00
N TYR A 26 0.58 13.19 -10.92
CA TYR A 26 0.03 12.05 -10.18
C TYR A 26 0.16 12.22 -8.66
N ARG A 27 1.23 12.87 -8.20
CA ARG A 27 1.38 13.23 -6.79
C ARG A 27 0.24 14.15 -6.34
N TRP A 28 -0.05 15.21 -7.12
CA TRP A 28 -1.13 16.14 -6.83
C TRP A 28 -2.50 15.47 -6.90
N GLU A 29 -2.73 14.60 -7.86
CA GLU A 29 -3.97 13.83 -7.96
C GLU A 29 -4.18 12.92 -6.75
N THR A 30 -3.14 12.21 -6.32
CA THR A 30 -3.18 11.37 -5.11
C THR A 30 -3.52 12.18 -3.87
N LEU A 31 -2.87 13.33 -3.68
CA LEU A 31 -3.17 14.23 -2.57
C LEU A 31 -4.61 14.75 -2.64
N TRP A 32 -5.06 15.13 -3.82
CA TRP A 32 -6.42 15.62 -4.04
C TRP A 32 -7.48 14.59 -3.63
N HIS A 33 -7.29 13.33 -3.97
CA HIS A 33 -8.22 12.28 -3.56
C HIS A 33 -8.33 12.17 -2.03
N TYR A 34 -7.21 12.23 -1.34
CA TYR A 34 -7.20 12.18 0.13
C TYR A 34 -7.81 13.42 0.78
N MET A 35 -7.66 14.59 0.18
CA MET A 35 -8.28 15.84 0.66
C MET A 35 -9.81 15.82 0.60
N GLN A 36 -10.40 14.96 -0.23
CA GLN A 36 -11.85 14.80 -0.33
C GLN A 36 -12.44 13.99 0.83
N GLY A 37 -11.61 13.31 1.61
CA GLY A 37 -12.06 12.56 2.79
C GLY A 37 -12.71 13.47 3.82
N GLY A 38 -13.93 13.11 4.26
CA GLY A 38 -14.64 13.84 5.30
C GLY A 38 -14.02 13.63 6.70
N PRO A 39 -14.39 14.49 7.66
CA PRO A 39 -13.98 14.34 9.04
C PRO A 39 -14.33 12.93 9.58
N GLY A 40 -13.35 12.30 10.21
CA GLY A 40 -13.55 10.99 10.84
C GLY A 40 -13.31 9.78 9.95
N VAL A 41 -13.22 9.92 8.62
CA VAL A 41 -12.91 8.80 7.70
C VAL A 41 -11.57 8.18 8.07
N PHE A 42 -10.51 8.94 8.02
CA PHE A 42 -9.16 8.49 8.36
C PHE A 42 -9.06 7.91 9.80
N LYS A 43 -9.74 8.54 10.75
CA LYS A 43 -9.79 8.04 12.13
C LYS A 43 -10.52 6.70 12.22
N GLY A 44 -11.59 6.52 11.46
CA GLY A 44 -12.33 5.26 11.38
C GLY A 44 -11.49 4.14 10.82
N ASP A 45 -10.73 4.40 9.76
CA ASP A 45 -9.83 3.44 9.15
C ASP A 45 -8.72 3.01 10.12
N LEU A 46 -8.08 3.96 10.79
CA LEU A 46 -7.07 3.67 11.81
C LEU A 46 -7.63 2.84 12.97
N TYR A 47 -8.87 3.11 13.40
CA TYR A 47 -9.52 2.34 14.44
C TYR A 47 -9.75 0.89 14.00
N PHE A 48 -10.19 0.69 12.76
CA PHE A 48 -10.37 -0.65 12.18
C PHE A 48 -9.05 -1.43 12.16
N TYR A 49 -7.97 -0.83 11.68
CA TYR A 49 -6.64 -1.47 11.68
C TYR A 49 -6.18 -1.86 13.08
N TRP A 50 -6.44 -1.00 14.06
CA TRP A 50 -6.07 -1.27 15.45
C TRP A 50 -6.82 -2.45 16.07
N HIS A 51 -8.10 -2.60 15.76
CA HIS A 51 -8.94 -3.63 16.37
C HIS A 51 -8.97 -4.95 15.63
N ASP A 52 -8.89 -4.94 14.31
CA ASP A 52 -9.08 -6.12 13.46
C ASP A 52 -7.90 -6.42 12.53
N GLY A 53 -6.94 -5.52 12.47
CA GLY A 53 -5.84 -5.57 11.51
C GLY A 53 -4.70 -6.51 11.89
N ASP A 54 -4.69 -7.07 13.11
CA ASP A 54 -3.65 -8.00 13.51
C ASP A 54 -3.79 -9.32 12.73
N PHE A 55 -2.82 -9.55 11.86
CA PHE A 55 -2.79 -10.64 10.92
C PHE A 55 -1.71 -11.68 11.26
N ASP A 56 -0.88 -11.39 12.25
CA ASP A 56 0.32 -12.17 12.56
C ASP A 56 0.00 -13.63 12.89
N ASP A 57 -1.02 -13.88 13.69
CA ASP A 57 -1.44 -15.23 14.09
C ASP A 57 -2.20 -15.99 12.98
N ARG A 58 -2.69 -15.26 11.97
CA ARG A 58 -3.51 -15.80 10.87
C ARG A 58 -2.71 -16.06 9.60
N SER A 59 -1.68 -15.25 9.34
CA SER A 59 -0.88 -15.31 8.13
C SER A 59 -0.24 -16.71 7.88
N PRO A 60 0.26 -17.46 8.88
CA PRO A 60 0.82 -18.80 8.63
C PRO A 60 -0.23 -19.85 8.21
N LYS A 61 -1.52 -19.53 8.35
CA LYS A 61 -2.63 -20.44 7.98
C LYS A 61 -3.05 -20.32 6.52
N ILE A 62 -2.47 -19.36 5.78
CA ILE A 62 -2.79 -19.19 4.36
C ILE A 62 -2.17 -20.33 3.56
N ASP A 63 -3.02 -21.04 2.82
CA ASP A 63 -2.59 -22.09 1.91
C ASP A 63 -2.37 -21.51 0.51
N THR A 64 -1.13 -21.21 0.20
CA THR A 64 -0.73 -20.63 -1.09
C THR A 64 -0.88 -21.58 -2.27
N LYS A 65 -1.14 -22.88 -2.02
CA LYS A 65 -1.47 -23.84 -3.09
C LYS A 65 -2.92 -23.66 -3.58
N GLN A 66 -3.80 -23.17 -2.71
CA GLN A 66 -5.18 -22.87 -3.08
C GLN A 66 -5.34 -21.44 -3.61
N CYS A 67 -4.59 -20.50 -3.04
CA CYS A 67 -4.64 -19.10 -3.41
C CYS A 67 -3.22 -18.51 -3.34
N PRO A 68 -2.55 -18.32 -4.47
CA PRO A 68 -1.21 -17.75 -4.48
C PRO A 68 -1.23 -16.31 -3.90
N VAL A 69 -0.17 -15.99 -3.17
CA VAL A 69 -0.03 -14.70 -2.50
C VAL A 69 1.19 -13.96 -3.03
N TYR A 70 0.95 -12.76 -3.54
CA TYR A 70 1.98 -11.83 -4.00
C TYR A 70 1.88 -10.53 -3.22
N LEU A 71 2.98 -10.12 -2.61
CA LEU A 71 3.09 -8.90 -1.84
C LEU A 71 3.96 -7.91 -2.62
N LEU A 72 3.40 -6.75 -2.93
CA LEU A 72 4.13 -5.67 -3.61
C LEU A 72 4.14 -4.43 -2.69
N SER A 73 5.32 -3.96 -2.33
CA SER A 73 5.50 -2.78 -1.48
C SER A 73 6.42 -1.78 -2.14
N GLY A 74 6.12 -0.50 -2.02
CA GLY A 74 6.98 0.57 -2.51
C GLY A 74 8.24 0.73 -1.66
N GLU A 75 9.36 1.03 -2.31
CA GLU A 75 10.65 1.32 -1.64
C GLU A 75 10.54 2.46 -0.62
N TYR A 76 9.67 3.46 -0.90
CA TYR A 76 9.45 4.65 -0.09
C TYR A 76 8.20 4.55 0.80
N ASP A 77 7.57 3.38 0.87
CA ASP A 77 6.41 3.19 1.74
C ASP A 77 6.84 3.21 3.22
N SER A 78 6.50 4.29 3.92
CA SER A 78 6.79 4.45 5.34
C SER A 78 5.75 3.85 6.28
N SER A 79 4.62 3.41 5.73
CA SER A 79 3.51 2.79 6.47
C SER A 79 3.58 1.26 6.42
N CYS A 80 3.57 0.72 5.20
CA CYS A 80 3.77 -0.71 4.94
C CYS A 80 5.19 -0.94 4.43
N THR A 81 6.17 -0.78 5.32
CA THR A 81 7.59 -0.74 4.91
C THR A 81 8.05 -2.01 4.20
N PRO A 82 9.07 -1.91 3.34
CA PRO A 82 9.70 -3.07 2.73
C PRO A 82 10.04 -4.19 3.72
N GLU A 83 10.57 -3.84 4.87
CA GLU A 83 10.97 -4.81 5.90
C GLU A 83 9.75 -5.56 6.45
N ARG A 84 8.66 -4.86 6.75
CA ARG A 84 7.42 -5.48 7.22
C ARG A 84 6.77 -6.37 6.15
N THR A 85 6.85 -5.95 4.89
CA THR A 85 6.36 -6.74 3.76
C THR A 85 7.14 -8.04 3.62
N MET A 86 8.46 -7.98 3.71
CA MET A 86 9.32 -9.16 3.67
C MET A 86 9.10 -10.08 4.89
N GLU A 87 8.91 -9.50 6.07
CA GLU A 87 8.56 -10.26 7.28
C GLU A 87 7.22 -11.00 7.12
N THR A 88 6.20 -10.31 6.60
CA THR A 88 4.88 -10.92 6.32
C THR A 88 4.99 -12.05 5.29
N ALA A 89 5.75 -11.84 4.21
CA ALA A 89 6.01 -12.88 3.22
C ALA A 89 6.69 -14.10 3.84
N GLY A 90 7.64 -13.89 4.74
CA GLY A 90 8.33 -14.96 5.44
C GLY A 90 7.42 -15.81 6.35
N ARG A 91 6.29 -15.27 6.77
CA ARG A 91 5.28 -15.98 7.59
C ARG A 91 4.30 -16.80 6.75
N ILE A 92 4.12 -16.46 5.49
CA ILE A 92 3.20 -17.13 4.56
C ILE A 92 3.99 -18.08 3.67
N SER A 93 3.92 -19.36 3.94
CA SER A 93 4.67 -20.35 3.16
C SER A 93 4.30 -20.31 1.68
N GLY A 94 5.27 -20.05 0.81
CA GLY A 94 5.07 -19.96 -0.63
C GLY A 94 4.60 -18.59 -1.13
N ALA A 95 4.47 -17.58 -0.27
CA ALA A 95 4.23 -16.21 -0.73
C ALA A 95 5.45 -15.64 -1.46
N LYS A 96 5.19 -14.79 -2.45
CA LYS A 96 6.21 -14.03 -3.18
C LYS A 96 6.12 -12.56 -2.78
N ALA A 97 7.25 -11.90 -2.62
CA ALA A 97 7.31 -10.47 -2.31
C ALA A 97 8.23 -9.73 -3.28
N THR A 98 7.80 -8.54 -3.67
CA THR A 98 8.56 -7.64 -4.53
C THR A 98 8.57 -6.26 -3.93
N ILE A 99 9.75 -5.68 -3.75
CA ILE A 99 9.92 -4.28 -3.40
C ILE A 99 10.03 -3.48 -4.70
N MET A 100 9.07 -2.59 -4.91
CA MET A 100 8.97 -1.76 -6.11
C MET A 100 9.86 -0.53 -5.95
N SER A 101 11.01 -0.54 -6.62
CA SER A 101 11.93 0.60 -6.59
C SER A 101 11.28 1.83 -7.23
N GLY A 102 11.47 2.97 -6.61
CA GLY A 102 10.90 4.22 -7.07
C GLY A 102 9.42 4.44 -6.76
N MET A 103 8.80 3.57 -5.96
CA MET A 103 7.39 3.65 -5.58
C MET A 103 7.22 3.94 -4.10
N GLY A 104 6.17 4.64 -3.76
CA GLY A 104 5.73 4.89 -2.38
C GLY A 104 4.51 4.04 -2.00
N HIS A 105 3.68 4.59 -1.13
CA HIS A 105 2.52 3.90 -0.55
C HIS A 105 1.33 3.76 -1.53
N PHE A 106 1.28 4.59 -2.56
CA PHE A 106 0.16 4.66 -3.50
C PHE A 106 0.57 4.31 -4.94
N PRO A 107 1.23 3.17 -5.18
CA PRO A 107 1.90 2.90 -6.45
C PRO A 107 0.99 3.05 -7.66
N MET A 108 -0.25 2.59 -7.58
CA MET A 108 -1.23 2.66 -8.67
C MET A 108 -1.68 4.09 -9.00
N SER A 109 -1.59 5.00 -8.05
CA SER A 109 -2.01 6.40 -8.19
C SER A 109 -0.83 7.33 -8.45
N GLU A 110 0.26 7.18 -7.72
CA GLU A 110 1.42 8.09 -7.77
C GLU A 110 2.31 7.90 -9.01
N ASN A 111 2.34 6.71 -9.59
CA ASN A 111 3.07 6.43 -10.83
C ASN A 111 2.51 5.18 -11.53
N PRO A 112 1.35 5.28 -12.18
CA PRO A 112 0.67 4.14 -12.79
C PRO A 112 1.51 3.44 -13.85
N GLU A 113 2.33 4.16 -14.61
CA GLU A 113 3.16 3.56 -15.66
C GLU A 113 4.28 2.69 -15.08
N LEU A 114 4.95 3.17 -14.03
CA LEU A 114 5.94 2.37 -13.33
C LEU A 114 5.28 1.19 -12.61
N PHE A 115 4.11 1.39 -11.99
CA PHE A 115 3.37 0.33 -11.31
C PHE A 115 2.99 -0.82 -12.26
N LYS A 116 2.59 -0.52 -13.50
CA LYS A 116 2.30 -1.54 -14.52
C LYS A 116 3.47 -2.48 -14.74
N SER A 117 4.70 -1.98 -14.72
CA SER A 117 5.90 -2.80 -14.91
C SER A 117 6.11 -3.84 -13.81
N TYR A 118 5.56 -3.59 -12.62
CA TYR A 118 5.61 -4.53 -11.50
C TYR A 118 4.40 -5.46 -11.42
N ILE A 119 3.19 -4.92 -11.69
CA ILE A 119 1.97 -5.72 -11.52
C ILE A 119 1.69 -6.66 -12.70
N TYR A 120 2.02 -6.28 -13.94
CA TYR A 120 1.74 -7.12 -15.11
C TYR A 120 2.44 -8.48 -15.07
N PRO A 121 3.74 -8.58 -14.74
CA PRO A 121 4.38 -9.89 -14.60
C PRO A 121 3.71 -10.80 -13.55
N VAL A 122 3.19 -10.21 -12.46
CA VAL A 122 2.45 -10.95 -11.43
C VAL A 122 1.12 -11.46 -11.98
N LEU A 123 0.39 -10.62 -12.72
CA LEU A 123 -0.89 -11.01 -13.33
C LEU A 123 -0.68 -12.10 -14.40
N GLU A 124 0.35 -11.99 -15.22
CA GLU A 124 0.72 -13.01 -16.20
C GLU A 124 1.02 -14.35 -15.51
N GLU A 125 1.83 -14.33 -14.46
CA GLU A 125 2.13 -15.54 -13.69
C GLU A 125 0.88 -16.19 -13.10
N ILE A 126 -0.06 -15.38 -12.59
CA ILE A 126 -1.33 -15.91 -12.04
C ILE A 126 -2.20 -16.51 -13.14
N LEU A 127 -2.22 -15.93 -14.34
CA LEU A 127 -3.01 -16.43 -15.45
C LEU A 127 -2.47 -17.72 -16.05
N ASP A 128 -1.19 -17.97 -15.90
CA ASP A 128 -0.50 -19.16 -16.41
C ASP A 128 -0.55 -20.36 -15.43
N MET A 129 -1.14 -20.18 -14.27
CA MET A 129 -1.29 -21.24 -13.23
C MET A 129 -2.52 -22.11 -13.49
#